data_bea9c2937470bda42469453c1b440af2
#
_entry.id   bea9c2937470bda42469453c1b440af2
#
_cell.length_a   1.000
_cell.length_b   1.000
_cell.length_c   1.000
_cell.angle_alpha   90.00
_cell.angle_beta   90.00
_cell.angle_gamma   90.00
#
_symmetry.space_group_name_H-M   'P 1'
#
loop_
_entity.id
_entity.type
_entity.pdbx_description
1 polymer ?
#
loop_
_entity_poly.entity_id
_entity_poly.type
_entity_poly.pdbx_seq_one_letter_code
_entity_poly.pdbx_strand_id
1 'polypeptide(L)'
;MKQINILKKKFAGCIGLLLIGLMTACEQEFYKDEQYRKEIYIVSGDDNIFGQEFTFGEETTGYLSIYAGGATSVEHDVEVEFAKNVAFLQEYNQRVKGEDYNNYAIELATDRYVIDDMTVTLKPDVETPYSLCPIRVNIEGLYPDETYFIPLKIASVSDYMISEERRNVLFQIFMKNDYATTKTDTYYTMSGTSKKVGEERATPVNATKLVVPISRYAIRILPASTQTTDKLQLRKQGIAVVVNPDETVDVPVLDDEGMETGQYLKMQKVTLKPWIDSQESVEVQDVTDKSSYYDSEKKEYTLFYGYKLYGSNDWFEMKEVMRPLNSGM
;
A
#
# COMPACT_ATOMS: atom_id res chain seq x y z
N MET A 1 -8.02 6.88 84.90
CA MET A 1 -8.47 7.52 83.64
C MET A 1 -7.43 8.47 82.96
N LYS A 2 -6.54 9.14 83.70
CA LYS A 2 -5.55 10.05 83.08
C LYS A 2 -4.39 9.34 82.34
N GLN A 3 -3.95 8.14 82.73
CA GLN A 3 -2.87 7.41 82.05
C GLN A 3 -3.26 6.85 80.68
N ILE A 4 -4.49 6.44 80.47
CA ILE A 4 -4.95 5.88 79.20
C ILE A 4 -5.01 6.96 78.10
N ASN A 5 -5.29 8.22 78.46
CA ASN A 5 -5.30 9.34 77.51
C ASN A 5 -3.93 9.79 77.02
N ILE A 6 -2.88 9.59 77.84
CA ILE A 6 -1.49 9.93 77.46
C ILE A 6 -0.93 8.86 76.47
N LEU A 7 -1.29 7.58 76.70
CA LEU A 7 -0.88 6.52 75.77
C LEU A 7 -1.54 6.65 74.40
N LYS A 8 -2.83 6.99 74.36
CA LYS A 8 -3.55 7.23 73.10
C LYS A 8 -3.03 8.44 72.32
N LYS A 9 -2.60 9.53 72.99
CA LYS A 9 -1.99 10.70 72.34
C LYS A 9 -0.59 10.40 71.80
N LYS A 10 0.24 9.60 72.50
CA LYS A 10 1.53 9.18 72.02
C LYS A 10 1.45 8.19 70.85
N PHE A 11 0.46 7.28 70.87
CA PHE A 11 0.24 6.34 69.78
C PHE A 11 -0.31 7.05 68.53
N ALA A 12 -1.19 8.02 68.63
CA ALA A 12 -1.66 8.83 67.53
C ALA A 12 -0.58 9.70 66.90
N GLY A 13 0.39 10.22 67.72
CA GLY A 13 1.57 10.95 67.22
C GLY A 13 2.54 10.09 66.44
N CYS A 14 2.77 8.82 66.87
CA CYS A 14 3.62 7.88 66.13
C CYS A 14 3.02 7.40 64.82
N ILE A 15 1.71 7.21 64.77
CA ILE A 15 1.01 6.82 63.52
C ILE A 15 1.01 8.00 62.53
N GLY A 16 0.84 9.23 63.01
CA GLY A 16 0.91 10.44 62.15
C GLY A 16 2.31 10.63 61.53
N LEU A 17 3.39 10.40 62.32
CA LEU A 17 4.76 10.46 61.78
C LEU A 17 5.09 9.32 60.80
N LEU A 18 4.53 8.13 61.02
CA LEU A 18 4.71 7.00 60.09
C LEU A 18 3.99 7.23 58.79
N LEU A 19 2.80 7.85 58.79
CA LEU A 19 2.03 8.19 57.58
C LEU A 19 2.69 9.33 56.78
N ILE A 20 3.33 10.29 57.42
CA ILE A 20 4.09 11.36 56.72
C ILE A 20 5.37 10.81 56.10
N GLY A 21 6.04 9.83 56.75
CA GLY A 21 7.20 9.14 56.16
C GLY A 21 6.89 8.28 54.93
N LEU A 22 5.63 7.81 54.78
CA LEU A 22 5.20 7.05 53.61
C LEU A 22 4.82 7.92 52.38
N MET A 23 4.59 9.21 52.62
CA MET A 23 4.25 10.13 51.51
C MET A 23 5.50 10.73 50.82
N THR A 24 6.68 10.60 51.41
CA THR A 24 7.91 11.08 50.79
C THR A 24 8.68 9.99 50.03
N ALA A 25 8.16 8.76 49.96
CA ALA A 25 8.83 7.65 49.33
C ALA A 25 8.37 7.41 47.85
N CYS A 26 7.59 8.32 47.26
CA CYS A 26 7.06 8.18 45.90
C CYS A 26 7.45 9.32 44.96
N GLU A 27 8.71 9.79 45.03
CA GLU A 27 9.28 10.58 43.93
C GLU A 27 10.72 10.10 43.63
N GLN A 28 10.86 8.80 43.45
CA GLN A 28 11.98 8.34 42.65
C GLN A 28 11.47 8.38 41.19
N GLU A 29 11.92 9.38 40.47
CA GLU A 29 11.81 9.43 39.02
C GLU A 29 12.66 8.28 38.43
N PHE A 30 12.16 7.07 38.50
CA PHE A 30 12.80 5.86 37.95
C PHE A 30 13.02 5.92 36.43
N TYR A 31 12.54 6.97 35.78
CA TYR A 31 12.56 7.14 34.31
C TYR A 31 13.65 8.11 33.83
N LYS A 32 14.44 8.71 34.72
CA LYS A 32 15.50 9.66 34.33
C LYS A 32 16.80 8.97 33.96
N ASP A 33 17.02 7.76 34.45
CA ASP A 33 18.24 7.01 34.15
C ASP A 33 17.94 5.93 33.09
N GLU A 34 18.88 5.76 32.15
CA GLU A 34 18.80 4.71 31.15
C GLU A 34 18.81 3.32 31.82
N GLN A 35 17.70 2.63 31.81
CA GLN A 35 17.53 1.31 32.45
C GLN A 35 17.84 0.15 31.48
N TYR A 36 17.92 0.43 30.20
CA TYR A 36 18.12 -0.56 29.16
C TYR A 36 19.30 -0.18 28.27
N ARG A 37 19.96 -1.20 27.73
CA ARG A 37 21.02 -0.97 26.76
C ARG A 37 20.43 -0.30 25.52
N LYS A 38 20.94 0.86 25.17
CA LYS A 38 20.48 1.61 24.00
C LYS A 38 20.91 0.91 22.73
N GLU A 39 19.93 0.59 21.87
CA GLU A 39 20.15 -0.04 20.59
C GLU A 39 19.58 0.81 19.44
N ILE A 40 20.33 0.91 18.38
CA ILE A 40 19.91 1.57 17.15
C ILE A 40 19.28 0.52 16.21
N TYR A 41 18.09 0.81 15.70
CA TYR A 41 17.36 -0.12 14.84
C TYR A 41 16.49 0.60 13.80
N ILE A 42 16.11 -0.17 12.75
CA ILE A 42 15.17 0.27 11.73
C ILE A 42 13.76 -0.09 12.20
N VAL A 43 12.83 0.88 12.12
CA VAL A 43 11.43 0.64 12.44
C VAL A 43 10.79 -0.17 11.30
N SER A 44 10.35 -1.37 11.62
CA SER A 44 9.73 -2.30 10.67
C SER A 44 8.69 -3.16 11.37
N GLY A 45 7.82 -3.79 10.60
CA GLY A 45 6.86 -4.80 11.07
C GLY A 45 7.48 -6.20 11.14
N ASP A 46 6.60 -7.20 11.05
CA ASP A 46 7.00 -8.60 11.00
C ASP A 46 7.91 -8.85 9.79
N ASP A 47 8.81 -9.83 9.92
CA ASP A 47 9.81 -10.18 8.90
C ASP A 47 10.73 -9.02 8.48
N ASN A 48 10.84 -7.98 9.32
CA ASN A 48 11.57 -6.75 9.00
C ASN A 48 11.08 -6.08 7.71
N ILE A 49 9.77 -6.15 7.44
CA ILE A 49 9.16 -5.47 6.31
C ILE A 49 8.62 -4.12 6.74
N PHE A 50 8.92 -3.09 5.94
CA PHE A 50 8.31 -1.77 6.05
C PHE A 50 7.77 -1.36 4.68
N GLY A 51 6.45 -1.26 4.54
CA GLY A 51 5.81 -0.97 3.27
C GLY A 51 5.27 0.44 3.16
N GLN A 52 5.50 1.08 2.01
CA GLN A 52 4.98 2.41 1.72
C GLN A 52 4.32 2.49 0.35
N GLU A 53 3.27 3.32 0.25
CA GLU A 53 2.55 3.57 -1.00
C GLU A 53 3.20 4.73 -1.76
N PHE A 54 3.36 4.53 -3.07
CA PHE A 54 3.84 5.52 -4.03
C PHE A 54 2.76 5.76 -5.07
N THR A 55 2.49 7.04 -5.38
CA THR A 55 1.43 7.43 -6.30
C THR A 55 1.99 7.60 -7.71
N PHE A 56 1.33 7.00 -8.70
CA PHE A 56 1.69 7.17 -10.10
C PHE A 56 1.58 8.63 -10.56
N GLY A 57 2.53 9.06 -11.37
CA GLY A 57 2.53 10.41 -11.95
C GLY A 57 2.95 11.52 -10.99
N GLU A 58 3.38 11.17 -9.79
CA GLU A 58 3.92 12.09 -8.79
C GLU A 58 5.32 11.66 -8.37
N GLU A 59 6.18 12.62 -8.08
CA GLU A 59 7.45 12.32 -7.42
C GLU A 59 7.17 12.10 -5.93
N THR A 60 7.05 10.83 -5.55
CA THR A 60 6.72 10.47 -4.18
C THR A 60 7.97 10.06 -3.43
N THR A 61 8.18 10.65 -2.24
CA THR A 61 9.25 10.30 -1.32
C THR A 61 8.71 9.42 -0.20
N GLY A 62 9.30 8.25 -0.06
CA GLY A 62 9.12 7.38 1.09
C GLY A 62 10.15 7.67 2.17
N TYR A 63 9.86 7.26 3.41
CA TYR A 63 10.74 7.50 4.55
C TYR A 63 10.95 6.22 5.34
N LEU A 64 12.21 5.88 5.55
CA LEU A 64 12.59 4.82 6.47
C LEU A 64 12.96 5.45 7.81
N SER A 65 12.33 4.97 8.89
CA SER A 65 12.57 5.50 10.22
C SER A 65 13.63 4.69 10.96
N ILE A 66 14.59 5.39 11.53
CA ILE A 66 15.64 4.86 12.39
C ILE A 66 15.39 5.34 13.79
N TYR A 67 15.44 4.46 14.75
CA TYR A 67 15.11 4.75 16.13
C TYR A 67 16.24 4.34 17.06
N ALA A 68 16.44 5.13 18.14
CA ALA A 68 17.29 4.76 19.26
C ALA A 68 16.40 4.24 20.39
N GLY A 69 16.46 2.94 20.66
CA GLY A 69 15.76 2.32 21.79
C GLY A 69 16.32 2.78 23.11
N GLY A 70 15.55 2.59 24.19
CA GLY A 70 15.92 2.98 25.53
C GLY A 70 14.92 3.95 26.16
N ALA A 71 15.16 4.35 27.41
CA ALA A 71 14.28 5.23 28.18
C ALA A 71 14.56 6.73 27.92
N THR A 72 15.75 7.05 27.42
CA THR A 72 16.21 8.43 27.16
C THR A 72 16.62 8.61 25.71
N SER A 73 16.68 9.86 25.23
CA SER A 73 17.24 10.18 23.91
C SER A 73 18.74 9.86 23.84
N VAL A 74 19.34 9.92 22.65
CA VAL A 74 20.80 9.83 22.50
C VAL A 74 21.48 11.03 23.20
N GLU A 75 22.68 10.84 23.71
CA GLU A 75 23.39 11.90 24.46
C GLU A 75 24.14 12.87 23.56
N HIS A 76 24.41 12.47 22.32
CA HIS A 76 25.12 13.25 21.31
C HIS A 76 24.67 12.81 19.92
N ASP A 77 25.13 13.48 18.89
CA ASP A 77 24.83 13.12 17.51
C ASP A 77 25.39 11.72 17.21
N VAL A 78 24.50 10.83 16.67
CA VAL A 78 24.87 9.46 16.28
C VAL A 78 24.64 9.31 14.78
N GLU A 79 25.74 9.09 14.07
CA GLU A 79 25.67 8.78 12.64
C GLU A 79 25.32 7.31 12.42
N VAL A 80 24.35 7.06 11.55
CA VAL A 80 23.88 5.72 11.16
C VAL A 80 24.07 5.58 9.67
N GLU A 81 24.97 4.69 9.26
CA GLU A 81 25.27 4.40 7.87
C GLU A 81 24.46 3.19 7.40
N PHE A 82 23.87 3.27 6.20
CA PHE A 82 23.16 2.19 5.55
C PHE A 82 23.98 1.53 4.46
N ALA A 83 23.65 0.27 4.18
CA ALA A 83 24.11 -0.46 3.03
C ALA A 83 23.00 -1.34 2.46
N LYS A 84 23.11 -1.71 1.21
CA LYS A 84 22.26 -2.75 0.61
C LYS A 84 22.53 -4.12 1.23
N ASN A 85 21.47 -4.93 1.33
CA ASN A 85 21.55 -6.30 1.81
C ASN A 85 20.70 -7.25 0.97
N VAL A 86 21.12 -7.54 -0.24
CA VAL A 86 20.41 -8.43 -1.17
C VAL A 86 20.31 -9.86 -0.64
N ALA A 87 21.29 -10.31 0.16
CA ALA A 87 21.25 -11.63 0.79
C ALA A 87 20.03 -11.79 1.70
N PHE A 88 19.64 -10.74 2.41
CA PHE A 88 18.45 -10.76 3.28
C PHE A 88 17.15 -10.94 2.48
N LEU A 89 17.05 -10.37 1.28
CA LEU A 89 15.90 -10.61 0.38
C LEU A 89 15.90 -12.07 -0.12
N GLN A 90 17.06 -12.64 -0.43
CA GLN A 90 17.16 -14.04 -0.84
C GLN A 90 16.72 -14.98 0.28
N GLU A 91 17.17 -14.74 1.51
CA GLU A 91 16.76 -15.51 2.70
C GLU A 91 15.25 -15.41 2.92
N TYR A 92 14.68 -14.20 2.81
CA TYR A 92 13.23 -13.99 2.88
C TYR A 92 12.48 -14.83 1.84
N ASN A 93 12.88 -14.77 0.57
CA ASN A 93 12.26 -15.50 -0.52
C ASN A 93 12.30 -17.02 -0.27
N GLN A 94 13.45 -17.56 0.13
CA GLN A 94 13.60 -18.99 0.42
C GLN A 94 12.72 -19.42 1.60
N ARG A 95 12.67 -18.60 2.65
CA ARG A 95 11.89 -18.91 3.87
C ARG A 95 10.38 -18.84 3.62
N VAL A 96 9.91 -17.81 2.87
CA VAL A 96 8.48 -17.52 2.70
C VAL A 96 7.88 -18.24 1.49
N LYS A 97 8.65 -18.37 0.42
CA LYS A 97 8.18 -18.93 -0.87
C LYS A 97 8.72 -20.32 -1.18
N GLY A 98 9.79 -20.74 -0.50
CA GLY A 98 10.39 -22.06 -0.73
C GLY A 98 10.84 -22.23 -2.18
N GLU A 99 10.25 -23.19 -2.88
CA GLU A 99 10.55 -23.48 -4.30
C GLU A 99 9.62 -22.76 -5.30
N ASP A 100 8.73 -21.90 -4.82
CA ASP A 100 7.84 -21.10 -5.68
C ASP A 100 8.54 -19.88 -6.24
N TYR A 101 9.54 -20.12 -7.10
CA TYR A 101 10.39 -19.09 -7.71
C TYR A 101 9.60 -18.05 -8.50
N ASN A 102 8.45 -18.40 -9.07
CA ASN A 102 7.62 -17.48 -9.83
C ASN A 102 6.99 -16.36 -8.97
N ASN A 103 6.89 -16.61 -7.67
CA ASN A 103 6.34 -15.67 -6.69
C ASN A 103 7.39 -15.07 -5.76
N TYR A 104 8.67 -15.19 -6.11
CA TYR A 104 9.73 -14.51 -5.38
C TYR A 104 9.57 -13.00 -5.49
N ALA A 105 9.80 -12.33 -4.38
CA ALA A 105 9.91 -10.88 -4.36
C ALA A 105 11.18 -10.44 -5.08
N ILE A 106 11.12 -9.29 -5.73
CA ILE A 106 12.13 -8.77 -6.65
C ILE A 106 12.83 -7.57 -5.98
N GLU A 107 14.15 -7.52 -6.06
CA GLU A 107 14.87 -6.29 -5.73
C GLU A 107 14.47 -5.21 -6.73
N LEU A 108 14.01 -4.05 -6.23
CA LEU A 108 13.77 -2.90 -7.09
C LEU A 108 15.07 -2.45 -7.75
N ALA A 109 15.06 -2.33 -9.08
CA ALA A 109 16.23 -1.94 -9.83
C ALA A 109 16.78 -0.57 -9.38
N THR A 110 18.09 -0.42 -9.34
CA THR A 110 18.77 0.77 -8.76
C THR A 110 18.50 2.07 -9.49
N ASP A 111 18.11 2.00 -10.76
CA ASP A 111 17.71 3.15 -11.56
C ASP A 111 16.26 3.61 -11.26
N ARG A 112 15.55 2.87 -10.43
CA ARG A 112 14.16 3.14 -10.03
C ARG A 112 14.02 3.87 -8.72
N TYR A 113 15.10 4.06 -7.97
CA TYR A 113 15.05 4.79 -6.71
C TYR A 113 16.33 5.57 -6.44
N VAL A 114 16.21 6.59 -5.60
CA VAL A 114 17.33 7.43 -5.16
C VAL A 114 17.27 7.58 -3.65
N ILE A 115 18.37 7.27 -3.00
CA ILE A 115 18.67 7.63 -1.60
C ILE A 115 19.83 8.60 -1.67
N ASP A 116 19.58 9.88 -1.43
CA ASP A 116 20.58 10.93 -1.62
C ASP A 116 21.75 10.77 -0.66
N ASP A 117 21.47 10.35 0.57
CA ASP A 117 22.48 10.11 1.58
C ASP A 117 22.20 8.77 2.27
N MET A 118 23.16 7.89 2.25
CA MET A 118 23.12 6.61 2.95
C MET A 118 23.49 6.75 4.44
N THR A 119 23.62 7.97 4.93
CA THR A 119 23.90 8.28 6.34
C THR A 119 22.80 9.17 6.89
N VAL A 120 22.28 8.84 8.06
CA VAL A 120 21.36 9.70 8.81
C VAL A 120 21.91 9.95 10.21
N THR A 121 21.56 11.10 10.79
CA THR A 121 22.00 11.47 12.13
C THR A 121 20.84 11.44 13.09
N LEU A 122 20.94 10.65 14.17
CA LEU A 122 20.08 10.76 15.33
C LEU A 122 20.65 11.87 16.24
N LYS A 123 19.79 12.80 16.63
CA LYS A 123 20.19 13.97 17.42
C LYS A 123 19.75 13.85 18.87
N PRO A 124 20.55 14.37 19.82
CA PRO A 124 20.13 14.47 21.20
C PRO A 124 19.03 15.50 21.39
N ASP A 125 18.38 15.48 22.55
CA ASP A 125 17.42 16.48 23.02
C ASP A 125 16.25 16.79 22.05
N VAL A 126 15.90 15.84 21.17
CA VAL A 126 14.71 15.94 20.33
C VAL A 126 13.54 15.26 21.02
N GLU A 127 12.34 15.82 20.86
CA GLU A 127 11.12 15.29 21.42
C GLU A 127 10.83 13.85 20.89
N THR A 128 11.31 13.55 19.70
CA THR A 128 11.14 12.24 19.06
C THR A 128 12.51 11.62 18.72
N PRO A 129 12.87 10.48 19.34
CA PRO A 129 14.21 9.87 19.21
C PRO A 129 14.36 9.06 17.91
N TYR A 130 13.92 9.60 16.78
CA TYR A 130 14.08 8.97 15.47
C TYR A 130 14.62 9.93 14.43
N SER A 131 15.21 9.38 13.40
CA SER A 131 15.60 10.08 12.18
C SER A 131 14.99 9.41 10.96
N LEU A 132 14.80 10.17 9.88
CA LEU A 132 14.19 9.70 8.65
C LEU A 132 15.23 9.65 7.52
N CYS A 133 15.29 8.51 6.83
CA CYS A 133 16.02 8.35 5.58
C CYS A 133 15.03 8.48 4.41
N PRO A 134 15.10 9.56 3.61
CA PRO A 134 14.22 9.74 2.47
C PRO A 134 14.64 8.83 1.30
N ILE A 135 13.64 8.22 0.67
CA ILE A 135 13.80 7.33 -0.48
C ILE A 135 12.83 7.78 -1.56
N ARG A 136 13.31 8.33 -2.68
CA ARG A 136 12.48 8.66 -3.83
C ARG A 136 12.39 7.43 -4.73
N VAL A 137 11.17 7.11 -5.18
CA VAL A 137 10.91 5.91 -5.99
C VAL A 137 10.15 6.28 -7.25
N ASN A 138 10.59 5.75 -8.38
CA ASN A 138 9.87 5.79 -9.65
C ASN A 138 9.19 4.43 -9.89
N ILE A 139 7.86 4.42 -9.79
CA ILE A 139 7.05 3.21 -9.97
C ILE A 139 6.52 3.03 -11.39
N GLU A 140 6.77 3.96 -12.33
CA GLU A 140 6.26 3.89 -13.69
C GLU A 140 6.75 2.62 -14.41
N GLY A 141 5.81 1.86 -14.98
CA GLY A 141 6.09 0.63 -15.69
C GLY A 141 6.42 -0.59 -14.82
N LEU A 142 6.29 -0.49 -13.49
CA LEU A 142 6.34 -1.67 -12.62
C LEU A 142 5.08 -2.52 -12.80
N TYR A 143 5.22 -3.82 -12.63
CA TYR A 143 4.10 -4.77 -12.69
C TYR A 143 3.41 -4.86 -11.32
N PRO A 144 2.10 -4.59 -11.22
CA PRO A 144 1.39 -4.58 -9.94
C PRO A 144 1.23 -5.97 -9.30
N ASP A 145 1.52 -7.03 -10.06
CA ASP A 145 1.48 -8.42 -9.57
C ASP A 145 2.81 -8.89 -8.97
N GLU A 146 3.84 -8.04 -9.04
CA GLU A 146 5.14 -8.34 -8.45
C GLU A 146 5.29 -7.65 -7.09
N THR A 147 6.02 -8.29 -6.20
CA THR A 147 6.42 -7.69 -4.92
C THR A 147 7.81 -7.11 -5.07
N TYR A 148 7.96 -5.81 -4.91
CA TYR A 148 9.24 -5.12 -5.01
C TYR A 148 9.74 -4.68 -3.65
N PHE A 149 11.03 -4.94 -3.38
CA PHE A 149 11.73 -4.49 -2.19
C PHE A 149 13.00 -3.72 -2.52
N ILE A 150 13.35 -2.76 -1.66
CA ILE A 150 14.69 -2.22 -1.53
C ILE A 150 15.27 -2.84 -0.23
N PRO A 151 16.19 -3.82 -0.33
CA PRO A 151 16.78 -4.47 0.82
C PRO A 151 17.91 -3.62 1.39
N LEU A 152 17.75 -3.13 2.63
CA LEU A 152 18.73 -2.30 3.32
C LEU A 152 19.10 -2.89 4.67
N LYS A 153 20.25 -2.46 5.20
CA LYS A 153 20.69 -2.74 6.58
C LYS A 153 21.41 -1.55 7.16
N ILE A 154 21.45 -1.45 8.47
CA ILE A 154 22.44 -0.62 9.16
C ILE A 154 23.79 -1.30 9.01
N ALA A 155 24.73 -0.61 8.37
CA ALA A 155 26.09 -1.09 8.18
C ALA A 155 26.95 -0.78 9.40
N SER A 156 26.89 0.48 9.87
CA SER A 156 27.63 0.97 11.02
C SER A 156 26.86 2.07 11.76
N VAL A 157 27.23 2.28 13.01
CA VAL A 157 26.80 3.41 13.85
C VAL A 157 28.03 4.00 14.53
N SER A 158 28.04 5.32 14.74
CA SER A 158 29.18 5.99 15.38
C SER A 158 29.23 5.70 16.88
N ASP A 159 28.11 5.39 17.51
CA ASP A 159 28.01 5.00 18.91
C ASP A 159 26.78 4.10 19.14
N TYR A 160 26.72 3.51 20.36
CA TYR A 160 25.71 2.53 20.77
C TYR A 160 25.84 1.19 20.02
N MET A 161 24.84 0.34 20.17
CA MET A 161 24.80 -0.96 19.50
C MET A 161 23.74 -0.99 18.42
N ILE A 162 24.02 -1.76 17.39
CA ILE A 162 23.01 -2.10 16.38
C ILE A 162 22.19 -3.28 16.90
N SER A 163 20.86 -3.16 16.88
CA SER A 163 19.99 -4.30 17.16
C SER A 163 20.17 -5.40 16.11
N GLU A 164 20.54 -6.60 16.54
CA GLU A 164 20.75 -7.72 15.61
C GLU A 164 19.45 -8.14 14.92
N GLU A 165 18.32 -8.06 15.63
CA GLU A 165 17.02 -8.47 15.11
C GLU A 165 16.45 -7.46 14.11
N ARG A 166 16.74 -6.15 14.27
CA ARG A 166 16.13 -5.07 13.49
C ARG A 166 17.14 -4.22 12.73
N ARG A 167 18.30 -4.79 12.44
CA ARG A 167 19.30 -4.11 11.61
C ARG A 167 19.00 -4.14 10.13
N ASN A 168 18.18 -5.10 9.67
CA ASN A 168 17.79 -5.28 8.28
C ASN A 168 16.37 -4.79 8.05
N VAL A 169 16.07 -4.38 6.81
CA VAL A 169 14.73 -4.05 6.36
C VAL A 169 14.53 -4.42 4.89
N LEU A 170 13.36 -4.93 4.59
CA LEU A 170 12.81 -5.04 3.25
C LEU A 170 11.83 -3.88 3.06
N PHE A 171 12.29 -2.79 2.41
CA PHE A 171 11.44 -1.64 2.16
C PHE A 171 10.54 -1.95 0.96
N GLN A 172 9.26 -2.24 1.22
CA GLN A 172 8.28 -2.68 0.23
C GLN A 172 7.64 -1.50 -0.50
N ILE A 173 7.55 -1.64 -1.81
CA ILE A 173 6.93 -0.65 -2.69
C ILE A 173 5.50 -1.08 -2.99
N PHE A 174 4.54 -0.24 -2.60
CA PHE A 174 3.15 -0.37 -3.02
C PHE A 174 2.82 0.73 -4.04
N MET A 175 2.06 0.36 -5.04
CA MET A 175 1.64 1.27 -6.11
C MET A 175 0.20 1.72 -5.89
N LYS A 176 -0.06 3.01 -6.18
CA LYS A 176 -1.37 3.63 -5.97
C LYS A 176 -1.69 4.62 -7.08
N ASN A 177 -2.98 4.73 -7.41
CA ASN A 177 -3.58 5.85 -8.12
C ASN A 177 -4.94 6.20 -7.49
N ASP A 178 -5.71 7.08 -8.12
CA ASP A 178 -7.01 7.50 -7.59
C ASP A 178 -8.08 6.40 -7.60
N TYR A 179 -7.81 5.28 -8.28
CA TYR A 179 -8.78 4.20 -8.51
C TYR A 179 -8.46 2.92 -7.74
N ALA A 180 -7.19 2.65 -7.44
CA ALA A 180 -6.75 1.40 -6.82
C ALA A 180 -5.40 1.53 -6.12
N THR A 181 -5.10 0.54 -5.24
CA THR A 181 -3.79 0.37 -4.60
C THR A 181 -3.39 -1.11 -4.58
N THR A 182 -2.07 -1.37 -4.56
CA THR A 182 -1.54 -2.73 -4.34
C THR A 182 -1.24 -3.02 -2.86
N LYS A 183 -1.44 -2.06 -1.95
CA LYS A 183 -1.24 -2.26 -0.52
C LYS A 183 -2.31 -3.15 0.10
N THR A 184 -3.52 -2.98 -0.39
CA THR A 184 -4.68 -3.80 -0.06
C THR A 184 -5.41 -4.12 -1.35
N ASP A 185 -6.06 -5.27 -1.40
CA ASP A 185 -6.88 -5.64 -2.54
C ASP A 185 -7.97 -4.60 -2.78
N THR A 186 -8.01 -4.05 -3.98
CA THR A 186 -9.05 -3.11 -4.37
C THR A 186 -10.10 -3.84 -5.22
N TYR A 187 -11.29 -3.99 -4.67
CA TYR A 187 -12.38 -4.69 -5.33
C TYR A 187 -13.45 -3.74 -5.86
N TYR A 188 -13.99 -4.10 -7.03
CA TYR A 188 -15.14 -3.46 -7.64
C TYR A 188 -16.25 -4.49 -7.86
N THR A 189 -17.50 -4.12 -7.54
CA THR A 189 -18.66 -4.87 -8.02
C THR A 189 -18.84 -4.59 -9.49
N MET A 190 -19.09 -5.61 -10.28
CA MET A 190 -19.39 -5.50 -11.70
C MET A 190 -20.75 -6.13 -12.00
N SER A 191 -21.57 -5.42 -12.75
CA SER A 191 -22.78 -5.93 -13.36
C SER A 191 -22.81 -5.56 -14.84
N GLY A 192 -23.33 -6.45 -15.68
CA GLY A 192 -23.35 -6.17 -17.10
C GLY A 192 -23.91 -7.30 -17.93
N THR A 193 -23.55 -7.29 -19.20
CA THR A 193 -23.97 -8.32 -20.17
C THR A 193 -22.79 -8.67 -21.07
N SER A 194 -22.68 -9.96 -21.40
CA SER A 194 -21.76 -10.50 -22.39
C SER A 194 -22.54 -11.10 -23.53
N LYS A 195 -22.15 -10.81 -24.78
CA LYS A 195 -22.75 -11.34 -25.97
C LYS A 195 -21.67 -11.88 -26.91
N LYS A 196 -21.72 -13.15 -27.23
CA LYS A 196 -20.86 -13.71 -28.28
C LYS A 196 -21.25 -13.10 -29.63
N VAL A 197 -20.29 -12.65 -30.41
CA VAL A 197 -20.52 -12.07 -31.72
C VAL A 197 -21.15 -13.13 -32.63
N GLY A 198 -22.26 -12.77 -33.26
CA GLY A 198 -23.08 -13.69 -34.08
C GLY A 198 -24.25 -14.35 -33.35
N GLU A 199 -24.31 -14.22 -31.99
CA GLU A 199 -25.49 -14.67 -31.23
C GLU A 199 -26.51 -13.54 -31.08
N GLU A 200 -27.79 -13.87 -30.93
CA GLU A 200 -28.86 -12.87 -30.75
C GLU A 200 -28.95 -12.41 -29.26
N ARG A 201 -28.68 -13.33 -28.33
CA ARG A 201 -28.89 -13.07 -26.89
C ARG A 201 -27.63 -12.70 -26.18
N ALA A 202 -27.74 -11.64 -25.37
CA ALA A 202 -26.73 -11.31 -24.37
C ALA A 202 -27.02 -12.05 -23.04
N THR A 203 -25.99 -12.53 -22.40
CA THR A 203 -26.05 -13.20 -21.09
C THR A 203 -25.70 -12.21 -19.99
N PRO A 204 -26.49 -12.07 -18.92
CA PRO A 204 -26.15 -11.28 -17.77
C PRO A 204 -24.87 -11.80 -17.10
N VAL A 205 -23.99 -10.89 -16.70
CA VAL A 205 -22.73 -11.20 -16.01
C VAL A 205 -22.63 -10.31 -14.77
N ASN A 206 -22.36 -10.94 -13.63
CA ASN A 206 -22.08 -10.24 -12.37
C ASN A 206 -20.84 -10.84 -11.76
N ALA A 207 -19.95 -10.00 -11.25
CA ALA A 207 -18.72 -10.44 -10.58
C ALA A 207 -18.23 -9.40 -9.57
N THR A 208 -17.34 -9.83 -8.70
CA THR A 208 -16.45 -8.94 -7.97
C THR A 208 -15.09 -9.01 -8.66
N LYS A 209 -14.58 -7.87 -9.10
CA LYS A 209 -13.31 -7.78 -9.83
C LYS A 209 -12.22 -7.21 -8.92
N LEU A 210 -11.07 -7.87 -8.92
CA LEU A 210 -9.83 -7.29 -8.40
C LEU A 210 -9.30 -6.29 -9.44
N VAL A 211 -9.12 -5.06 -9.01
CA VAL A 211 -8.64 -3.94 -9.81
C VAL A 211 -7.28 -3.51 -9.28
N VAL A 212 -6.30 -3.35 -10.15
CA VAL A 212 -4.96 -2.92 -9.76
C VAL A 212 -4.52 -1.68 -10.55
N PRO A 213 -3.76 -0.76 -9.95
CA PRO A 213 -3.26 0.42 -10.63
C PRO A 213 -2.11 0.03 -11.56
N ILE A 214 -2.06 0.58 -12.77
CA ILE A 214 -0.98 0.33 -13.75
C ILE A 214 -0.32 1.61 -14.27
N SER A 215 -0.96 2.75 -14.07
CA SER A 215 -0.42 4.08 -14.28
C SER A 215 -1.29 5.13 -13.57
N ARG A 216 -0.95 6.42 -13.68
CA ARG A 216 -1.70 7.51 -13.04
C ARG A 216 -3.20 7.45 -13.31
N TYR A 217 -3.60 7.23 -14.56
CA TYR A 217 -5.00 7.26 -15.00
C TYR A 217 -5.51 5.89 -15.48
N ALA A 218 -4.78 4.82 -15.19
CA ALA A 218 -5.17 3.51 -15.69
C ALA A 218 -5.16 2.43 -14.61
N ILE A 219 -6.14 1.54 -14.75
CA ILE A 219 -6.26 0.31 -13.97
C ILE A 219 -6.23 -0.89 -14.91
N ARG A 220 -5.87 -2.05 -14.36
CA ARG A 220 -6.03 -3.34 -15.04
C ARG A 220 -7.23 -4.08 -14.46
N ILE A 221 -8.03 -4.65 -15.38
CA ILE A 221 -9.11 -5.60 -15.10
C ILE A 221 -8.90 -6.88 -15.90
N LEU A 222 -9.66 -7.92 -15.57
CA LEU A 222 -9.86 -9.08 -16.44
C LEU A 222 -11.24 -9.01 -17.11
N PRO A 223 -11.41 -9.53 -18.34
CA PRO A 223 -12.66 -9.45 -19.07
C PRO A 223 -13.76 -10.29 -18.39
N ALA A 224 -15.00 -9.83 -18.48
CA ALA A 224 -16.18 -10.49 -17.93
C ALA A 224 -16.01 -10.95 -16.49
N SER A 225 -16.34 -12.18 -16.14
CA SER A 225 -16.17 -12.79 -14.82
C SER A 225 -14.85 -13.57 -14.67
N THR A 226 -13.90 -13.40 -15.59
CA THR A 226 -12.60 -14.08 -15.52
C THR A 226 -11.84 -13.71 -14.25
N GLN A 227 -11.25 -14.72 -13.63
CA GLN A 227 -10.40 -14.58 -12.45
C GLN A 227 -9.19 -15.50 -12.59
N THR A 228 -8.02 -15.02 -12.23
CA THR A 228 -6.80 -15.80 -12.14
C THR A 228 -5.80 -15.11 -11.20
N THR A 229 -4.94 -15.90 -10.56
CA THR A 229 -3.77 -15.43 -9.80
C THR A 229 -2.46 -15.76 -10.52
N ASP A 230 -2.52 -16.49 -11.63
CA ASP A 230 -1.35 -16.81 -12.44
C ASP A 230 -0.86 -15.56 -13.17
N LYS A 231 0.37 -15.14 -12.88
CA LYS A 231 0.95 -13.91 -13.41
C LYS A 231 1.03 -13.89 -14.95
N LEU A 232 1.29 -15.05 -15.56
CA LEU A 232 1.34 -15.16 -17.01
C LEU A 232 -0.05 -14.96 -17.61
N GLN A 233 -1.08 -15.56 -17.01
CA GLN A 233 -2.47 -15.38 -17.45
C GLN A 233 -2.95 -13.94 -17.21
N LEU A 234 -2.58 -13.32 -16.10
CA LEU A 234 -2.86 -11.90 -15.83
C LEU A 234 -2.29 -11.00 -16.93
N ARG A 235 -1.08 -11.27 -17.39
CA ARG A 235 -0.44 -10.52 -18.50
C ARG A 235 -1.11 -10.78 -19.85
N LYS A 236 -1.51 -12.02 -20.12
CA LYS A 236 -2.17 -12.40 -21.39
C LYS A 236 -3.62 -11.91 -21.48
N GLN A 237 -4.33 -11.86 -20.38
CA GLN A 237 -5.78 -11.57 -20.36
C GLN A 237 -6.12 -10.19 -19.81
N GLY A 238 -5.14 -9.48 -19.26
CA GLY A 238 -5.35 -8.16 -18.66
C GLY A 238 -5.77 -7.11 -19.69
N ILE A 239 -6.77 -6.33 -19.32
CA ILE A 239 -7.27 -5.17 -20.08
C ILE A 239 -6.90 -3.91 -19.28
N ALA A 240 -6.18 -3.00 -19.91
CA ALA A 240 -5.96 -1.67 -19.39
C ALA A 240 -7.19 -0.79 -19.66
N VAL A 241 -7.76 -0.25 -18.61
CA VAL A 241 -8.87 0.71 -18.63
C VAL A 241 -8.27 2.07 -18.30
N VAL A 242 -8.19 2.95 -19.30
CA VAL A 242 -7.53 4.24 -19.22
C VAL A 242 -8.57 5.34 -19.19
N VAL A 243 -8.62 6.10 -18.08
CA VAL A 243 -9.42 7.32 -17.98
C VAL A 243 -8.65 8.46 -18.63
N ASN A 244 -9.23 9.12 -19.61
CA ASN A 244 -8.60 10.25 -20.30
C ASN A 244 -9.07 11.55 -19.63
N PRO A 245 -8.23 12.22 -18.82
CA PRO A 245 -8.67 13.35 -18.00
C PRO A 245 -9.12 14.56 -18.83
N ASP A 246 -8.56 14.71 -20.04
CA ASP A 246 -8.78 15.86 -20.92
C ASP A 246 -9.86 15.59 -22.00
N GLU A 247 -10.40 14.38 -22.07
CA GLU A 247 -11.43 14.00 -23.04
C GLU A 247 -12.73 13.66 -22.33
N THR A 248 -13.84 14.17 -22.89
CA THR A 248 -15.18 13.85 -22.39
C THR A 248 -16.06 13.26 -23.48
N VAL A 249 -17.05 12.50 -23.04
CA VAL A 249 -18.15 12.00 -23.89
C VAL A 249 -19.46 12.52 -23.34
N ASP A 250 -20.40 12.81 -24.25
CA ASP A 250 -21.76 13.20 -23.88
C ASP A 250 -22.60 11.95 -23.63
N VAL A 251 -23.03 11.79 -22.38
CA VAL A 251 -23.85 10.64 -21.94
C VAL A 251 -25.29 11.12 -21.76
N PRO A 252 -26.29 10.50 -22.43
CA PRO A 252 -27.67 10.92 -22.30
C PRO A 252 -28.20 10.69 -20.90
N VAL A 253 -28.95 11.66 -20.40
CA VAL A 253 -29.70 11.53 -19.14
C VAL A 253 -30.98 10.76 -19.44
N LEU A 254 -31.19 9.67 -18.73
CA LEU A 254 -32.41 8.88 -18.81
C LEU A 254 -33.38 9.30 -17.72
N ASP A 255 -34.69 9.27 -18.02
CA ASP A 255 -35.76 9.41 -17.06
C ASP A 255 -36.01 8.09 -16.27
N ASP A 256 -36.98 8.09 -15.38
CA ASP A 256 -37.32 6.92 -14.55
C ASP A 256 -37.84 5.73 -15.38
N GLU A 257 -38.26 5.94 -16.63
CA GLU A 257 -38.73 4.94 -17.57
C GLU A 257 -37.59 4.43 -18.49
N GLY A 258 -36.38 5.03 -18.35
CA GLY A 258 -35.19 4.69 -19.13
C GLY A 258 -35.15 5.33 -20.53
N MET A 259 -35.97 6.36 -20.78
CA MET A 259 -36.00 7.11 -22.03
C MET A 259 -35.05 8.32 -21.95
N GLU A 260 -34.45 8.67 -23.10
CA GLU A 260 -33.56 9.84 -23.16
C GLU A 260 -34.35 11.13 -22.96
N THR A 261 -33.95 11.94 -21.99
CA THR A 261 -34.56 13.25 -21.70
C THR A 261 -34.18 14.36 -22.67
N GLY A 262 -33.23 14.09 -23.57
CA GLY A 262 -32.60 15.09 -24.44
C GLY A 262 -31.51 15.93 -23.73
N GLN A 263 -31.24 15.68 -22.45
CA GLN A 263 -30.12 16.27 -21.72
C GLN A 263 -28.92 15.32 -21.74
N TYR A 264 -27.72 15.90 -21.70
CA TYR A 264 -26.47 15.14 -21.71
C TYR A 264 -25.57 15.60 -20.56
N LEU A 265 -24.89 14.62 -19.95
CA LEU A 265 -23.82 14.87 -18.97
C LEU A 265 -22.46 14.61 -19.61
N LYS A 266 -21.50 15.46 -19.32
CA LYS A 266 -20.12 15.25 -19.77
C LYS A 266 -19.39 14.36 -18.78
N MET A 267 -19.04 13.15 -19.24
CA MET A 267 -18.29 12.17 -18.48
C MET A 267 -16.88 12.01 -19.05
N GLN A 268 -15.92 11.66 -18.21
CA GLN A 268 -14.55 11.39 -18.67
C GLN A 268 -14.53 10.17 -19.58
N LYS A 269 -13.95 10.34 -20.76
CA LYS A 269 -13.81 9.25 -21.73
C LYS A 269 -12.87 8.17 -21.21
N VAL A 270 -13.22 6.91 -21.43
CA VAL A 270 -12.40 5.76 -21.09
C VAL A 270 -12.02 5.03 -22.38
N THR A 271 -10.74 4.65 -22.48
CA THR A 271 -10.19 3.84 -23.54
C THR A 271 -9.78 2.47 -22.98
N LEU A 272 -10.10 1.41 -23.69
CA LEU A 272 -9.71 0.04 -23.34
C LEU A 272 -8.71 -0.49 -24.37
N LYS A 273 -7.68 -1.17 -23.88
CA LYS A 273 -6.66 -1.83 -24.71
C LYS A 273 -6.07 -3.02 -23.98
N PRO A 274 -5.38 -3.94 -24.67
CA PRO A 274 -4.59 -4.96 -23.99
C PRO A 274 -3.65 -4.30 -22.96
N TRP A 275 -3.55 -4.88 -21.76
CA TRP A 275 -2.59 -4.36 -20.76
C TRP A 275 -1.15 -4.52 -21.25
N ILE A 276 -0.84 -5.71 -21.74
CA ILE A 276 0.43 -5.97 -22.40
C ILE A 276 0.15 -6.11 -23.90
N ASP A 277 0.81 -5.29 -24.70
CA ASP A 277 0.70 -5.36 -26.14
C ASP A 277 1.64 -6.44 -26.69
N SER A 278 1.11 -7.62 -26.92
CA SER A 278 1.84 -8.76 -27.47
C SER A 278 0.93 -9.64 -28.34
N GLN A 279 1.53 -10.51 -29.15
CA GLN A 279 0.79 -11.46 -29.98
C GLN A 279 0.02 -12.52 -29.17
N GLU A 280 0.37 -12.69 -27.90
CA GLU A 280 -0.26 -13.64 -26.98
C GLU A 280 -1.22 -12.96 -26.00
N SER A 281 -1.61 -11.73 -26.27
CA SER A 281 -2.52 -10.98 -25.40
C SER A 281 -3.95 -11.06 -25.86
N VAL A 282 -4.87 -10.71 -24.94
CA VAL A 282 -6.28 -10.46 -25.27
C VAL A 282 -6.36 -9.39 -26.35
N GLU A 283 -7.19 -9.62 -27.35
CA GLU A 283 -7.52 -8.57 -28.33
C GLU A 283 -8.71 -7.76 -27.80
N VAL A 284 -8.65 -6.43 -27.93
CA VAL A 284 -9.68 -5.50 -27.46
C VAL A 284 -10.05 -4.58 -28.61
N GLN A 285 -11.34 -4.30 -28.79
CA GLN A 285 -11.84 -3.36 -29.77
C GLN A 285 -13.00 -2.54 -29.22
N ASP A 286 -13.21 -1.36 -29.78
CA ASP A 286 -14.37 -0.53 -29.45
C ASP A 286 -15.65 -1.16 -30.01
N VAL A 287 -16.77 -0.93 -29.30
CA VAL A 287 -18.10 -1.28 -29.78
C VAL A 287 -18.66 -0.10 -30.57
N THR A 288 -19.14 -0.35 -31.79
CA THR A 288 -19.70 0.69 -32.66
C THR A 288 -20.81 1.48 -31.95
N ASP A 289 -20.78 2.80 -32.10
CA ASP A 289 -21.78 3.74 -31.59
C ASP A 289 -21.91 3.77 -30.05
N LYS A 290 -20.91 3.25 -29.33
CA LYS A 290 -20.87 3.31 -27.85
C LYS A 290 -19.53 3.80 -27.36
N SER A 291 -19.57 4.65 -26.34
CA SER A 291 -18.38 5.18 -25.70
C SER A 291 -18.32 4.71 -24.26
N SER A 292 -17.16 4.24 -23.84
CA SER A 292 -16.85 3.94 -22.43
C SER A 292 -16.54 5.22 -21.70
N TYR A 293 -16.97 5.32 -20.44
CA TYR A 293 -16.78 6.52 -19.63
C TYR A 293 -16.63 6.22 -18.14
N TYR A 294 -16.11 7.21 -17.43
CA TYR A 294 -15.97 7.23 -15.98
C TYR A 294 -16.73 8.42 -15.40
N ASP A 295 -17.63 8.14 -14.46
CA ASP A 295 -18.33 9.12 -13.63
C ASP A 295 -17.50 9.36 -12.36
N SER A 296 -16.83 10.49 -12.26
CA SER A 296 -15.96 10.83 -11.14
C SER A 296 -16.72 11.12 -9.85
N GLU A 297 -17.99 11.54 -9.93
CA GLU A 297 -18.83 11.80 -8.75
C GLU A 297 -19.27 10.49 -8.10
N LYS A 298 -19.69 9.52 -8.93
CA LYS A 298 -20.13 8.19 -8.46
C LYS A 298 -18.98 7.19 -8.33
N LYS A 299 -17.79 7.55 -8.82
CA LYS A 299 -16.63 6.63 -8.97
C LYS A 299 -16.99 5.37 -9.75
N GLU A 300 -17.77 5.52 -10.80
CA GLU A 300 -18.34 4.43 -11.59
C GLU A 300 -17.78 4.41 -12.99
N TYR A 301 -17.38 3.21 -13.45
CA TYR A 301 -17.05 2.95 -14.84
C TYR A 301 -18.24 2.36 -15.54
N THR A 302 -18.56 2.87 -16.74
CA THR A 302 -19.41 2.22 -17.72
C THR A 302 -18.58 1.91 -18.94
N LEU A 303 -18.38 0.62 -19.21
CA LEU A 303 -17.46 0.13 -20.24
C LEU A 303 -18.24 -0.61 -21.34
N PHE A 304 -17.92 -0.29 -22.60
CA PHE A 304 -18.42 -0.96 -23.79
C PHE A 304 -17.22 -1.37 -24.63
N TYR A 305 -16.98 -2.68 -24.76
CA TYR A 305 -15.83 -3.18 -25.52
C TYR A 305 -16.08 -4.57 -26.09
N GLY A 306 -15.44 -4.84 -27.21
CA GLY A 306 -15.29 -6.19 -27.73
C GLY A 306 -13.97 -6.79 -27.22
N TYR A 307 -13.96 -8.08 -26.92
CA TYR A 307 -12.73 -8.79 -26.59
C TYR A 307 -12.69 -10.20 -27.17
N LYS A 308 -11.45 -10.67 -27.40
CA LYS A 308 -11.15 -12.05 -27.78
C LYS A 308 -9.95 -12.52 -26.99
N LEU A 309 -10.10 -13.61 -26.25
CA LEU A 309 -8.99 -14.20 -25.48
C LEU A 309 -7.95 -14.82 -26.40
N TYR A 310 -6.69 -14.73 -26.02
CA TYR A 310 -5.61 -15.43 -26.74
C TYR A 310 -5.92 -16.93 -26.86
N GLY A 311 -5.74 -17.45 -28.08
CA GLY A 311 -6.03 -18.85 -28.41
C GLY A 311 -7.51 -19.16 -28.65
N SER A 312 -8.41 -18.18 -28.50
CA SER A 312 -9.82 -18.28 -28.85
C SER A 312 -10.08 -17.68 -30.24
N ASN A 313 -11.07 -18.21 -30.95
CA ASN A 313 -11.62 -17.59 -32.19
C ASN A 313 -12.87 -16.75 -31.91
N ASP A 314 -13.39 -16.81 -30.68
CA ASP A 314 -14.65 -16.21 -30.31
C ASP A 314 -14.47 -14.78 -29.83
N TRP A 315 -15.18 -13.85 -30.48
CA TRP A 315 -15.32 -12.47 -30.00
C TRP A 315 -16.56 -12.34 -29.13
N PHE A 316 -16.42 -11.53 -28.08
CA PHE A 316 -17.51 -11.17 -27.18
C PHE A 316 -17.64 -9.66 -27.11
N GLU A 317 -18.87 -9.16 -27.12
CA GLU A 317 -19.20 -7.78 -26.77
C GLU A 317 -19.59 -7.70 -25.29
N MET A 318 -19.00 -6.77 -24.56
CA MET A 318 -19.28 -6.53 -23.16
C MET A 318 -19.89 -5.15 -22.93
N LYS A 319 -20.89 -5.12 -22.06
CA LYS A 319 -21.29 -3.92 -21.32
C LYS A 319 -21.03 -4.20 -19.85
N GLU A 320 -20.21 -3.41 -19.21
CA GLU A 320 -19.91 -3.53 -17.78
C GLU A 320 -20.17 -2.21 -17.07
N VAL A 321 -20.79 -2.28 -15.90
CA VAL A 321 -20.84 -1.17 -14.94
C VAL A 321 -20.08 -1.61 -13.70
N MET A 322 -19.02 -0.88 -13.34
CA MET A 322 -18.16 -1.22 -12.20
C MET A 322 -18.20 -0.10 -11.16
N ARG A 323 -18.38 -0.48 -9.91
CA ARG A 323 -18.36 0.42 -8.75
C ARG A 323 -17.43 -0.09 -7.68
N PRO A 324 -16.67 0.77 -6.98
CA PRO A 324 -15.88 0.36 -5.83
C PRO A 324 -16.74 -0.43 -4.86
N LEU A 325 -16.27 -1.59 -4.45
CA LEU A 325 -16.86 -2.31 -3.34
C LEU A 325 -16.44 -1.58 -2.06
N ASN A 326 -17.35 -0.79 -1.50
CA ASN A 326 -17.10 -0.16 -0.22
C ASN A 326 -16.86 -1.27 0.80
N SER A 327 -15.61 -1.54 1.13
CA SER A 327 -15.28 -2.21 2.38
C SER A 327 -15.81 -1.30 3.48
N GLY A 328 -16.94 -1.69 4.07
CA GLY A 328 -17.57 -0.90 5.14
C GLY A 328 -16.50 -0.47 6.13
N MET A 329 -16.48 0.85 6.36
CA MET A 329 -15.75 1.42 7.48
C MET A 329 -16.28 0.86 8.79
#